data_4b8eb4591b62c0196f3d6648ee456a01
#
_entry.id   4b8eb4591b62c0196f3d6648ee456a01
#
_cell.length_a   1.000
_cell.length_b   1.000
_cell.length_c   1.000
_cell.angle_alpha   90.00
_cell.angle_beta   90.00
_cell.angle_gamma   90.00
#
_symmetry.space_group_name_H-M   'P 1'
#
loop_
_entity.id
_entity.type
_entity.pdbx_description
1 polymer ?
#
loop_
_entity_poly.entity_id
_entity_poly.type
_entity_poly.pdbx_seq_one_letter_code
_entity_poly.pdbx_strand_id
1 'polypeptide(L)'
;YDRGIWDGTTLDGELYAHGKAFENISSLIKKPQEDSKYLSYNIYDVVLGLPYADRFNYLDARITESSYPTLCLTACYKVDDQAGIDKYHDFWTSNGYEGTMVRQGDASYETDKRSASLMKRKDEEDAEFEIIGVRKGKPNKRLGTEVGIYVCQTEDGKTFDVTAPGDAHEKHEHAMNGHKNIGKKLTVFSFGYTKEGKPCHVTNSR
;
A
#
# COMPACT_ATOMS: atom_id res chain seq x y z
N TYR A 1 -16.94 -5.10 -28.34
CA TYR A 1 -15.64 -5.79 -28.12
C TYR A 1 -14.72 -5.38 -29.25
N ASP A 2 -13.84 -4.45 -28.96
CA ASP A 2 -12.79 -4.04 -29.89
C ASP A 2 -11.62 -5.01 -29.74
N ARG A 3 -11.73 -6.16 -30.44
CA ARG A 3 -10.73 -7.24 -30.37
C ARG A 3 -9.39 -6.87 -31.04
N GLY A 4 -9.34 -5.72 -31.72
CA GLY A 4 -8.16 -5.30 -32.50
C GLY A 4 -7.08 -4.59 -31.68
N ILE A 5 -7.43 -3.92 -30.57
CA ILE A 5 -6.47 -3.09 -29.82
C ILE A 5 -5.63 -3.94 -28.85
N TRP A 6 -6.21 -4.94 -28.20
CA TRP A 6 -5.55 -5.67 -27.09
C TRP A 6 -5.06 -7.07 -27.43
N ASP A 7 -5.48 -7.65 -28.55
CA ASP A 7 -5.01 -8.92 -29.18
C ASP A 7 -4.49 -10.00 -28.18
N GLY A 8 -5.30 -10.30 -27.16
CA GLY A 8 -4.95 -11.30 -26.14
C GLY A 8 -3.93 -10.84 -25.08
N THR A 9 -3.54 -9.58 -25.08
CA THR A 9 -2.58 -9.01 -24.12
C THR A 9 -3.18 -8.94 -22.72
N THR A 10 -2.42 -9.34 -21.71
CA THR A 10 -2.82 -9.20 -20.30
C THR A 10 -2.38 -7.85 -19.78
N LEU A 11 -3.34 -7.06 -19.31
CA LEU A 11 -3.11 -5.75 -18.68
C LEU A 11 -2.98 -5.91 -17.17
N ASP A 12 -2.06 -5.15 -16.57
CA ASP A 12 -1.85 -5.05 -15.14
C ASP A 12 -2.29 -3.66 -14.66
N GLY A 13 -3.23 -3.63 -13.72
CA GLY A 13 -3.86 -2.39 -13.25
C GLY A 13 -4.76 -2.61 -12.05
N GLU A 14 -5.41 -1.55 -11.62
CA GLU A 14 -6.36 -1.59 -10.51
C GLU A 14 -7.65 -0.84 -10.81
N LEU A 15 -8.75 -1.29 -10.21
CA LEU A 15 -10.01 -0.54 -10.20
C LEU A 15 -9.92 0.55 -9.13
N TYR A 16 -10.08 1.80 -9.55
CA TYR A 16 -9.84 2.96 -8.72
C TYR A 16 -10.93 4.04 -8.89
N ALA A 17 -11.15 4.80 -7.84
CA ALA A 17 -11.92 6.04 -7.88
C ALA A 17 -11.25 7.05 -6.95
N HIS A 18 -10.72 8.14 -7.51
CA HIS A 18 -9.98 9.14 -6.75
C HIS A 18 -10.81 9.75 -5.62
N GLY A 19 -10.19 9.93 -4.45
CA GLY A 19 -10.83 10.47 -3.26
C GLY A 19 -11.79 9.53 -2.53
N LYS A 20 -12.00 8.28 -3.02
CA LYS A 20 -12.78 7.27 -2.29
C LYS A 20 -11.87 6.35 -1.48
N ALA A 21 -12.27 6.03 -0.26
CA ALA A 21 -11.57 5.08 0.58
C ALA A 21 -11.64 3.65 0.00
N PHE A 22 -10.65 2.83 0.29
CA PHE A 22 -10.52 1.45 -0.19
C PHE A 22 -11.79 0.62 0.03
N GLU A 23 -12.41 0.71 1.22
CA GLU A 23 -13.63 -0.04 1.54
C GLU A 23 -14.81 0.38 0.64
N ASN A 24 -14.90 1.66 0.28
CA ASN A 24 -15.91 2.15 -0.63
C ASN A 24 -15.68 1.62 -2.04
N ILE A 25 -14.45 1.69 -2.56
CA ILE A 25 -14.08 1.13 -3.86
C ILE A 25 -14.39 -0.38 -3.89
N SER A 26 -13.98 -1.12 -2.86
CA SER A 26 -14.25 -2.55 -2.73
C SER A 26 -15.76 -2.86 -2.72
N SER A 27 -16.57 -2.03 -2.06
CA SER A 27 -18.03 -2.15 -2.08
C SER A 27 -18.62 -1.95 -3.47
N LEU A 28 -18.16 -0.90 -4.19
CA LEU A 28 -18.62 -0.59 -5.55
C LEU A 28 -18.28 -1.68 -6.57
N ILE A 29 -17.14 -2.37 -6.37
CA ILE A 29 -16.72 -3.50 -7.21
C ILE A 29 -17.59 -4.74 -6.94
N LYS A 30 -17.80 -5.06 -5.66
CA LYS A 30 -18.54 -6.26 -5.26
C LYS A 30 -20.03 -6.21 -5.59
N LYS A 31 -20.60 -5.02 -5.54
CA LYS A 31 -22.03 -4.80 -5.82
C LYS A 31 -22.22 -3.51 -6.62
N PRO A 32 -22.67 -3.61 -7.88
CA PRO A 32 -22.94 -2.42 -8.70
C PRO A 32 -23.93 -1.47 -8.00
N GLN A 33 -23.56 -0.20 -7.98
CA GLN A 33 -24.30 0.90 -7.36
C GLN A 33 -24.24 2.11 -8.29
N GLU A 34 -24.98 3.17 -8.01
CA GLU A 34 -24.97 4.38 -8.82
C GLU A 34 -23.56 4.96 -8.97
N ASP A 35 -22.79 4.95 -7.88
CA ASP A 35 -21.41 5.45 -7.86
C ASP A 35 -20.39 4.53 -8.55
N SER A 36 -20.78 3.30 -8.96
CA SER A 36 -19.88 2.41 -9.72
C SER A 36 -19.46 3.00 -11.08
N LYS A 37 -20.21 3.97 -11.60
CA LYS A 37 -19.85 4.74 -12.82
C LYS A 37 -18.57 5.57 -12.68
N TYR A 38 -18.13 5.86 -11.45
CA TYR A 38 -16.89 6.60 -11.19
C TYR A 38 -15.64 5.71 -11.07
N LEU A 39 -15.82 4.38 -11.15
CA LEU A 39 -14.70 3.46 -11.20
C LEU A 39 -14.02 3.53 -12.55
N SER A 40 -12.71 3.65 -12.55
CA SER A 40 -11.86 3.49 -13.72
C SER A 40 -10.89 2.30 -13.51
N TYR A 41 -10.48 1.67 -14.59
CA TYR A 41 -9.39 0.70 -14.58
C TYR A 41 -8.10 1.44 -14.90
N ASN A 42 -7.30 1.68 -13.87
CA ASN A 42 -6.03 2.38 -13.98
C ASN A 42 -4.94 1.36 -14.31
N ILE A 43 -4.52 1.37 -15.56
CA ILE A 43 -3.53 0.46 -16.12
C ILE A 43 -2.15 1.06 -15.88
N TYR A 44 -1.23 0.31 -15.31
CA TYR A 44 0.13 0.74 -15.02
C TYR A 44 1.19 -0.18 -15.64
N ASP A 45 0.82 -1.34 -16.15
CA ASP A 45 1.73 -2.23 -16.87
C ASP A 45 0.99 -3.19 -17.80
N VAL A 46 1.75 -3.93 -18.59
CA VAL A 46 1.29 -4.97 -19.50
C VAL A 46 2.25 -6.15 -19.48
N VAL A 47 1.70 -7.36 -19.52
CA VAL A 47 2.50 -8.59 -19.47
C VAL A 47 3.12 -8.86 -20.85
N LEU A 48 4.29 -8.26 -21.09
CA LEU A 48 5.10 -8.45 -22.29
C LEU A 48 6.56 -8.64 -21.89
N GLY A 49 7.29 -9.43 -22.67
CA GLY A 49 8.72 -9.67 -22.48
C GLY A 49 9.63 -8.51 -22.91
N LEU A 50 9.20 -7.26 -22.70
CA LEU A 50 9.88 -6.02 -23.08
C LEU A 50 10.36 -5.26 -21.84
N PRO A 51 11.34 -4.33 -21.98
CA PRO A 51 11.65 -3.34 -20.95
C PRO A 51 10.42 -2.52 -20.54
N TYR A 52 10.36 -2.03 -19.29
CA TYR A 52 9.22 -1.25 -18.82
C TYR A 52 8.94 0.00 -19.67
N ALA A 53 9.98 0.71 -20.11
CA ALA A 53 9.83 1.88 -20.95
C ALA A 53 9.08 1.57 -22.26
N ASP A 54 9.39 0.43 -22.89
CA ASP A 54 8.73 0.00 -24.12
C ASP A 54 7.29 -0.48 -23.85
N ARG A 55 7.05 -1.16 -22.72
CA ARG A 55 5.71 -1.55 -22.30
C ARG A 55 4.82 -0.34 -22.03
N PHE A 56 5.38 0.70 -21.40
CA PHE A 56 4.66 1.95 -21.16
C PHE A 56 4.28 2.66 -22.48
N ASN A 57 5.21 2.78 -23.42
CA ASN A 57 4.96 3.35 -24.74
C ASN A 57 3.89 2.54 -25.51
N TYR A 58 3.93 1.21 -25.39
CA TYR A 58 2.92 0.34 -25.95
C TYR A 58 1.52 0.61 -25.38
N LEU A 59 1.41 0.81 -24.05
CA LEU A 59 0.16 1.13 -23.39
C LEU A 59 -0.34 2.51 -23.77
N ASP A 60 0.53 3.53 -23.79
CA ASP A 60 0.18 4.91 -24.09
C ASP A 60 -0.46 5.03 -25.48
N ALA A 61 0.15 4.44 -26.50
CA ALA A 61 -0.39 4.42 -27.86
C ALA A 61 -1.80 3.77 -27.89
N ARG A 62 -1.99 2.62 -27.24
CA ARG A 62 -3.25 1.88 -27.28
C ARG A 62 -4.37 2.47 -26.45
N ILE A 63 -4.07 3.04 -25.31
CA ILE A 63 -5.07 3.68 -24.45
C ILE A 63 -5.55 4.99 -25.11
N THR A 64 -4.65 5.73 -25.74
CA THR A 64 -4.99 6.93 -26.50
C THR A 64 -5.93 6.61 -27.67
N GLU A 65 -5.77 5.47 -28.33
CA GLU A 65 -6.64 4.97 -29.39
C GLU A 65 -7.95 4.34 -28.89
N SER A 66 -8.05 4.07 -27.59
CA SER A 66 -9.20 3.40 -26.99
C SER A 66 -10.42 4.30 -26.90
N SER A 67 -11.58 3.77 -27.27
CA SER A 67 -12.88 4.44 -27.09
C SER A 67 -13.48 4.26 -25.69
N TYR A 68 -12.79 3.57 -24.76
CA TYR A 68 -13.29 3.28 -23.42
C TYR A 68 -12.84 4.32 -22.40
N PRO A 69 -13.70 5.26 -21.98
CA PRO A 69 -13.33 6.36 -21.07
C PRO A 69 -12.99 5.88 -19.66
N THR A 70 -13.31 4.63 -19.33
CA THR A 70 -12.99 4.00 -18.05
C THR A 70 -11.63 3.32 -18.02
N LEU A 71 -10.92 3.24 -19.15
CA LEU A 71 -9.55 2.78 -19.22
C LEU A 71 -8.62 3.99 -19.10
N CYS A 72 -7.82 4.03 -18.05
CA CYS A 72 -6.91 5.13 -17.78
C CYS A 72 -5.47 4.61 -17.70
N LEU A 73 -4.56 5.24 -18.41
CA LEU A 73 -3.14 5.00 -18.20
C LEU A 73 -2.71 5.74 -16.94
N THR A 74 -2.10 5.03 -15.99
CA THR A 74 -1.51 5.64 -14.80
C THR A 74 -0.36 6.54 -15.22
N ALA A 75 -0.37 7.80 -14.76
CA ALA A 75 0.68 8.76 -15.10
C ALA A 75 2.06 8.25 -14.65
N CYS A 76 3.03 8.33 -15.55
CA CYS A 76 4.40 7.92 -15.31
C CYS A 76 5.36 8.99 -15.85
N TYR A 77 6.36 9.35 -15.07
CA TYR A 77 7.37 10.35 -15.44
C TYR A 77 8.76 9.75 -15.28
N LYS A 78 9.57 9.93 -16.32
CA LYS A 78 10.99 9.54 -16.25
C LYS A 78 11.71 10.49 -15.30
N VAL A 79 12.51 9.90 -14.40
CA VAL A 79 13.40 10.60 -13.48
C VAL A 79 14.78 9.96 -13.53
N ASP A 80 15.82 10.76 -13.32
CA ASP A 80 17.21 10.30 -13.45
C ASP A 80 17.92 10.23 -12.08
N ASP A 81 17.32 10.80 -11.02
CA ASP A 81 17.92 10.88 -9.70
C ASP A 81 16.87 10.85 -8.55
N GLN A 82 17.38 10.83 -7.34
CA GLN A 82 16.58 10.86 -6.13
C GLN A 82 15.75 12.14 -6.00
N ALA A 83 16.28 13.29 -6.41
CA ALA A 83 15.57 14.56 -6.35
C ALA A 83 14.31 14.57 -7.24
N GLY A 84 14.40 13.93 -8.42
CA GLY A 84 13.26 13.73 -9.29
C GLY A 84 12.19 12.82 -8.65
N ILE A 85 12.61 11.73 -7.97
CA ILE A 85 11.69 10.85 -7.22
C ILE A 85 11.00 11.64 -6.10
N ASP A 86 11.75 12.41 -5.32
CA ASP A 86 11.22 13.20 -4.20
C ASP A 86 10.20 14.22 -4.69
N LYS A 87 10.53 14.97 -5.74
CA LYS A 87 9.64 15.96 -6.36
C LYS A 87 8.28 15.37 -6.77
N TYR A 88 8.28 14.23 -7.46
CA TYR A 88 7.03 13.61 -7.90
C TYR A 88 6.31 12.90 -6.75
N HIS A 89 7.02 12.41 -5.76
CA HIS A 89 6.40 11.87 -4.55
C HIS A 89 5.61 12.96 -3.82
N ASP A 90 6.24 14.11 -3.54
CA ASP A 90 5.59 15.25 -2.89
C ASP A 90 4.40 15.78 -3.70
N PHE A 91 4.55 15.84 -5.03
CA PHE A 91 3.45 16.24 -5.91
C PHE A 91 2.25 15.29 -5.79
N TRP A 92 2.46 13.98 -5.84
CA TRP A 92 1.35 13.02 -5.79
C TRP A 92 0.72 12.94 -4.40
N THR A 93 1.49 12.93 -3.32
CA THR A 93 0.96 12.90 -1.95
C THR A 93 0.18 14.18 -1.64
N SER A 94 0.64 15.34 -2.10
CA SER A 94 -0.10 16.61 -1.98
C SER A 94 -1.41 16.61 -2.77
N ASN A 95 -1.56 15.75 -3.77
CA ASN A 95 -2.79 15.59 -4.55
C ASN A 95 -3.66 14.41 -4.05
N GLY A 96 -3.40 13.89 -2.84
CA GLY A 96 -4.23 12.89 -2.19
C GLY A 96 -3.96 11.45 -2.60
N TYR A 97 -2.85 11.17 -3.29
CA TYR A 97 -2.39 9.80 -3.53
C TYR A 97 -1.63 9.26 -2.32
N GLU A 98 -1.67 7.94 -2.14
CA GLU A 98 -1.07 7.24 -1.00
C GLU A 98 0.48 7.26 -1.04
N GLY A 99 1.05 7.47 -2.21
CA GLY A 99 2.49 7.46 -2.46
C GLY A 99 2.81 7.24 -3.94
N THR A 100 4.03 6.81 -4.21
CA THR A 100 4.53 6.59 -5.57
C THR A 100 5.10 5.19 -5.75
N MET A 101 5.02 4.71 -6.99
CA MET A 101 5.70 3.50 -7.42
C MET A 101 6.87 3.88 -8.32
N VAL A 102 8.06 3.42 -8.00
CA VAL A 102 9.28 3.64 -8.79
C VAL A 102 9.63 2.36 -9.53
N ARG A 103 9.81 2.45 -10.84
CA ARG A 103 10.14 1.30 -11.71
C ARG A 103 11.47 1.54 -12.43
N GLN A 104 12.24 0.49 -12.60
CA GLN A 104 13.41 0.52 -13.48
C GLN A 104 12.96 0.41 -14.93
N GLY A 105 13.35 1.39 -15.76
CA GLY A 105 12.87 1.51 -17.14
C GLY A 105 13.32 0.37 -18.07
N ASP A 106 14.44 -0.26 -17.78
CA ASP A 106 15.02 -1.37 -18.53
C ASP A 106 14.59 -2.77 -18.02
N ALA A 107 13.85 -2.83 -16.92
CA ALA A 107 13.44 -4.10 -16.33
C ALA A 107 12.30 -4.78 -17.09
N SER A 108 12.43 -6.09 -17.27
CA SER A 108 11.37 -6.95 -17.82
C SER A 108 10.21 -7.12 -16.83
N TYR A 109 9.03 -7.50 -17.32
CA TYR A 109 7.90 -7.88 -16.50
C TYR A 109 8.18 -9.19 -15.77
N GLU A 110 7.94 -9.24 -14.48
CA GLU A 110 8.13 -10.42 -13.64
C GLU A 110 6.79 -10.89 -13.09
N THR A 111 6.39 -12.13 -13.45
CA THR A 111 5.16 -12.78 -12.97
C THR A 111 5.41 -13.52 -11.65
N ASP A 112 4.34 -13.66 -10.85
CA ASP A 112 4.27 -14.53 -9.65
C ASP A 112 5.30 -14.25 -8.56
N LYS A 113 5.95 -13.09 -8.58
CA LYS A 113 6.90 -12.68 -7.53
C LYS A 113 6.89 -11.17 -7.29
N ARG A 114 7.40 -10.80 -6.12
CA ARG A 114 7.65 -9.40 -5.81
C ARG A 114 8.92 -8.96 -6.54
N SER A 115 8.77 -8.08 -7.53
CA SER A 115 9.89 -7.58 -8.31
C SER A 115 10.78 -6.64 -7.49
N ALA A 116 12.10 -6.81 -7.58
CA ALA A 116 13.07 -5.87 -7.03
C ALA A 116 13.20 -4.59 -7.87
N SER A 117 12.75 -4.61 -9.14
CA SER A 117 12.74 -3.45 -10.04
C SER A 117 11.51 -2.55 -9.87
N LEU A 118 10.61 -2.91 -8.94
CA LEU A 118 9.40 -2.16 -8.61
C LEU A 118 9.41 -1.83 -7.11
N MET A 119 9.62 -0.58 -6.78
CA MET A 119 9.69 -0.09 -5.40
C MET A 119 8.48 0.77 -5.08
N LYS A 120 7.89 0.55 -3.90
CA LYS A 120 6.80 1.38 -3.38
C LYS A 120 7.37 2.36 -2.37
N ARG A 121 7.08 3.65 -2.55
CA ARG A 121 7.36 4.71 -1.60
C ARG A 121 6.05 5.25 -1.04
N LYS A 122 5.97 5.29 0.28
CA LYS A 122 4.87 5.88 1.05
C LYS A 122 5.47 6.69 2.18
N ASP A 123 4.77 7.74 2.59
CA ASP A 123 5.11 8.46 3.79
C ASP A 123 4.66 7.67 5.02
N GLU A 124 5.57 7.54 5.97
CA GLU A 124 5.33 6.89 7.24
C GLU A 124 5.11 7.99 8.28
N GLU A 125 4.02 7.87 9.03
CA GLU A 125 3.70 8.73 10.14
C GLU A 125 3.99 8.02 11.46
N ASP A 126 4.43 8.74 12.46
CA ASP A 126 4.57 8.21 13.80
C ASP A 126 3.72 8.98 14.81
N ALA A 127 3.20 8.28 15.79
CA ALA A 127 2.45 8.84 16.88
C ALA A 127 2.61 8.00 18.16
N GLU A 128 2.41 8.64 19.31
CA GLU A 128 2.52 7.98 20.61
C GLU A 128 1.15 7.59 21.16
N PHE A 129 1.03 6.34 21.58
CA PHE A 129 -0.19 5.78 22.15
C PHE A 129 0.08 5.13 23.50
N GLU A 130 -0.85 5.27 24.43
CA GLU A 130 -0.76 4.60 25.72
C GLU A 130 -0.99 3.10 25.58
N ILE A 131 -0.13 2.30 26.20
CA ILE A 131 -0.29 0.86 26.33
C ILE A 131 -1.28 0.60 27.48
N ILE A 132 -2.44 0.08 27.16
CA ILE A 132 -3.48 -0.26 28.14
C ILE A 132 -3.59 -1.76 28.42
N GLY A 133 -2.89 -2.59 27.66
CA GLY A 133 -2.90 -4.03 27.84
C GLY A 133 -1.82 -4.73 27.05
N VAL A 134 -1.64 -6.01 27.37
CA VAL A 134 -0.71 -6.91 26.68
C VAL A 134 -1.38 -8.25 26.48
N ARG A 135 -1.14 -8.84 25.32
CA ARG A 135 -1.57 -10.20 25.01
C ARG A 135 -0.53 -10.94 24.20
N LYS A 136 -0.65 -12.25 24.14
CA LYS A 136 0.21 -13.13 23.37
C LYS A 136 -0.33 -13.24 21.94
N GLY A 137 0.51 -12.96 20.97
CA GLY A 137 0.25 -13.15 19.55
C GLY A 137 0.67 -14.53 19.07
N LYS A 138 0.48 -14.77 17.78
CA LYS A 138 0.90 -16.03 17.15
C LYS A 138 2.40 -16.24 17.29
N PRO A 139 2.84 -17.49 17.43
CA PRO A 139 4.27 -17.81 17.50
C PRO A 139 5.04 -17.30 16.27
N ASN A 140 6.23 -16.77 16.52
CA ASN A 140 7.18 -16.43 15.47
C ASN A 140 7.55 -17.69 14.68
N LYS A 141 7.44 -17.66 13.36
CA LYS A 141 7.69 -18.83 12.49
C LYS A 141 9.12 -19.39 12.61
N ARG A 142 10.11 -18.54 12.95
CA ARG A 142 11.51 -18.92 13.03
C ARG A 142 11.87 -19.53 14.39
N LEU A 143 11.34 -18.95 15.48
CA LEU A 143 11.70 -19.33 16.84
C LEU A 143 10.65 -20.20 17.53
N GLY A 144 9.43 -20.30 17.00
CA GLY A 144 8.31 -21.01 17.62
C GLY A 144 7.78 -20.37 18.91
N THR A 145 8.28 -19.17 19.27
CA THR A 145 7.93 -18.47 20.49
C THR A 145 6.84 -17.43 20.25
N GLU A 146 5.91 -17.28 21.20
CA GLU A 146 4.86 -16.27 21.16
C GLU A 146 5.46 -14.86 21.11
N VAL A 147 4.80 -13.95 20.38
CA VAL A 147 5.20 -12.54 20.32
C VAL A 147 4.28 -11.68 21.17
N GLY A 148 4.80 -10.64 21.81
CA GLY A 148 4.00 -9.66 22.55
C GLY A 148 3.17 -8.81 21.60
N ILE A 149 1.89 -8.63 21.94
CA ILE A 149 0.98 -7.68 21.30
C ILE A 149 0.57 -6.68 22.37
N TYR A 150 0.89 -5.43 22.17
CA TYR A 150 0.37 -4.35 22.98
C TYR A 150 -1.01 -3.93 22.51
N VAL A 151 -1.91 -3.75 23.43
CA VAL A 151 -3.19 -3.09 23.19
C VAL A 151 -2.99 -1.62 23.49
N CYS A 152 -3.06 -0.79 22.47
CA CYS A 152 -2.90 0.66 22.58
C CYS A 152 -4.24 1.37 22.49
N GLN A 153 -4.32 2.59 23.02
CA GLN A 153 -5.52 3.40 23.02
C GLN A 153 -5.28 4.74 22.33
N THR A 154 -6.23 5.14 21.49
CA THR A 154 -6.30 6.49 20.90
C THR A 154 -6.83 7.50 21.90
N GLU A 155 -6.67 8.80 21.65
CA GLU A 155 -7.17 9.87 22.53
C GLU A 155 -8.70 9.82 22.72
N ASP A 156 -9.43 9.37 21.71
CA ASP A 156 -10.89 9.20 21.74
C ASP A 156 -11.34 7.84 22.34
N GLY A 157 -10.41 7.11 22.98
CA GLY A 157 -10.68 5.89 23.75
C GLY A 157 -10.82 4.59 22.94
N LYS A 158 -10.58 4.63 21.63
CA LYS A 158 -10.59 3.44 20.80
C LYS A 158 -9.33 2.61 20.98
N THR A 159 -9.44 1.30 20.86
CA THR A 159 -8.30 0.40 21.05
C THR A 159 -7.88 -0.27 19.76
N PHE A 160 -6.59 -0.56 19.64
CA PHE A 160 -5.99 -1.28 18.52
C PHE A 160 -4.75 -2.04 18.98
N ASP A 161 -4.35 -3.00 18.16
CA ASP A 161 -3.23 -3.89 18.45
C ASP A 161 -1.96 -3.45 17.76
N VAL A 162 -0.85 -3.54 18.47
CA VAL A 162 0.48 -3.28 17.94
C VAL A 162 1.40 -4.43 18.33
N THR A 163 2.12 -4.99 17.37
CA THR A 163 3.19 -5.94 17.68
C THR A 163 4.28 -5.22 18.48
N ALA A 164 4.71 -5.80 19.59
CA ALA A 164 5.74 -5.23 20.43
C ALA A 164 7.04 -4.97 19.65
N PRO A 165 7.82 -3.94 20.02
CA PRO A 165 9.07 -3.59 19.35
C PRO A 165 10.16 -4.64 19.52
N GLY A 166 11.25 -4.46 18.76
CA GLY A 166 12.46 -5.23 18.89
C GLY A 166 12.54 -6.47 18.01
N ASP A 167 13.54 -7.28 18.24
CA ASP A 167 13.78 -8.53 17.54
C ASP A 167 12.83 -9.65 18.02
N ALA A 168 13.04 -10.88 17.54
CA ALA A 168 12.15 -11.99 17.88
C ALA A 168 12.26 -12.42 19.36
N HIS A 169 13.44 -12.26 20.00
CA HIS A 169 13.63 -12.56 21.43
C HIS A 169 13.00 -11.46 22.29
N GLU A 170 13.20 -10.19 21.95
CA GLU A 170 12.60 -9.06 22.63
C GLU A 170 11.06 -9.10 22.55
N LYS A 171 10.53 -9.42 21.38
CA LYS A 171 9.07 -9.63 21.20
C LYS A 171 8.52 -10.76 22.06
N HIS A 172 9.29 -11.82 22.27
CA HIS A 172 8.91 -12.89 23.20
C HIS A 172 8.95 -12.41 24.65
N GLU A 173 9.99 -11.67 25.03
CA GLU A 173 10.08 -11.06 26.37
C GLU A 173 8.89 -10.15 26.65
N HIS A 174 8.45 -9.36 25.66
CA HIS A 174 7.22 -8.56 25.78
C HIS A 174 5.97 -9.43 25.93
N ALA A 175 5.91 -10.63 25.35
CA ALA A 175 4.79 -11.54 25.56
C ALA A 175 4.71 -12.04 27.01
N MET A 176 5.86 -12.22 27.68
CA MET A 176 5.95 -12.75 29.05
C MET A 176 5.86 -11.63 30.09
N ASN A 177 6.53 -10.52 29.87
CA ASN A 177 6.76 -9.46 30.83
C ASN A 177 6.22 -8.08 30.45
N GLY A 178 5.56 -7.96 29.28
CA GLY A 178 5.10 -6.68 28.72
C GLY A 178 4.07 -5.95 29.59
N HIS A 179 3.42 -6.63 30.55
CA HIS A 179 2.51 -5.99 31.51
C HIS A 179 3.17 -4.87 32.33
N LYS A 180 4.51 -4.90 32.48
CA LYS A 180 5.31 -3.84 33.11
C LYS A 180 5.31 -2.51 32.32
N ASN A 181 4.87 -2.56 31.07
CA ASN A 181 4.80 -1.39 30.20
C ASN A 181 3.41 -0.79 30.11
N ILE A 182 2.40 -1.35 30.76
CA ILE A 182 1.05 -0.76 30.83
C ILE A 182 1.14 0.64 31.47
N GLY A 183 0.48 1.62 30.89
CA GLY A 183 0.53 3.02 31.27
C GLY A 183 1.70 3.82 30.65
N LYS A 184 2.65 3.17 29.97
CA LYS A 184 3.69 3.85 29.18
C LYS A 184 3.19 4.16 27.79
N LYS A 185 3.86 5.11 27.13
CA LYS A 185 3.63 5.41 25.72
C LYS A 185 4.49 4.55 24.82
N LEU A 186 3.93 4.16 23.68
CA LEU A 186 4.56 3.43 22.59
C LEU A 186 4.50 4.30 21.34
N THR A 187 5.64 4.59 20.73
CA THR A 187 5.69 5.21 19.40
C THR A 187 5.31 4.17 18.35
N VAL A 188 4.30 4.45 17.58
CA VAL A 188 3.76 3.56 16.54
C VAL A 188 3.94 4.21 15.19
N PHE A 189 4.58 3.50 14.27
CA PHE A 189 4.78 3.91 12.88
C PHE A 189 3.70 3.29 12.00
N SER A 190 3.03 4.08 11.19
CA SER A 190 1.92 3.62 10.33
C SER A 190 1.84 4.39 9.02
N PHE A 191 1.12 3.84 8.06
CA PHE A 191 0.81 4.52 6.80
C PHE A 191 -0.62 5.10 6.83
N GLY A 192 -0.87 6.04 7.75
CA GLY A 192 -2.14 6.74 7.89
C GLY A 192 -3.10 6.09 8.89
N TYR A 193 -4.38 6.48 8.83
CA TYR A 193 -5.41 6.14 9.80
C TYR A 193 -6.65 5.55 9.13
N THR A 194 -7.33 4.66 9.84
CA THR A 194 -8.65 4.16 9.45
C THR A 194 -9.70 5.25 9.59
N LYS A 195 -10.91 5.05 9.04
CA LYS A 195 -12.07 5.95 9.27
C LYS A 195 -12.41 6.14 10.75
N GLU A 196 -12.03 5.18 11.58
CA GLU A 196 -12.23 5.22 13.02
C GLU A 196 -11.10 5.97 13.76
N GLY A 197 -10.10 6.51 13.05
CA GLY A 197 -8.96 7.22 13.64
C GLY A 197 -7.90 6.31 14.29
N LYS A 198 -7.91 5.00 13.98
CA LYS A 198 -6.87 4.07 14.44
C LYS A 198 -5.74 4.00 13.42
N PRO A 199 -4.46 3.92 13.83
CA PRO A 199 -3.36 3.67 12.90
C PRO A 199 -3.62 2.43 12.04
N CYS A 200 -3.40 2.56 10.75
CA CYS A 200 -3.50 1.43 9.83
C CYS A 200 -2.14 1.09 9.23
N HIS A 201 -1.99 -0.18 8.81
CA HIS A 201 -0.72 -0.68 8.25
C HIS A 201 0.48 -0.36 9.14
N VAL A 202 0.36 -0.67 10.44
CA VAL A 202 1.45 -0.49 11.41
C VAL A 202 2.68 -1.26 10.93
N THR A 203 3.79 -0.54 10.75
CA THR A 203 5.04 -1.08 10.20
C THR A 203 6.02 -1.43 11.31
N ASN A 204 6.07 -0.60 12.35
CA ASN A 204 7.00 -0.76 13.46
C ASN A 204 6.45 -0.08 14.73
N SER A 205 7.17 -0.32 15.86
CA SER A 205 6.94 0.37 17.14
C SER A 205 8.24 0.48 17.93
N ARG A 206 8.37 1.47 18.80
CA ARG A 206 9.51 1.65 19.71
C ARG A 206 9.14 2.37 21.00
#